data_5903a0830705e7166fc6e1c75c2321e2
#
_entry.id   5903a0830705e7166fc6e1c75c2321e2
#
_cell.length_a   1.000
_cell.length_b   1.000
_cell.length_c   1.000
_cell.angle_alpha   90.00
_cell.angle_beta   90.00
_cell.angle_gamma   90.00
#
_symmetry.space_group_name_H-M   'P 1'
#
loop_
_entity.id
_entity.type
_entity.pdbx_description
1 polymer ?
#
loop_
_entity_poly.entity_id
_entity_poly.type
_entity_poly.pdbx_seq_one_letter_code
_entity_poly.pdbx_strand_id
1 'polypeptide(L)'
;MVCMRQLVWCGLVLGLLWGGRAHAATLQVKPGDALQAVIDRAQAGDVVEIARGLYQGNFVVNKPLTLRGVGRPTLSGGLVGHTLSVESADVVLEGLIVRDSGDSLKDQNSGIYIRPGSHRAVVQHCTLSYNLFGLWIEKANDVRVEANNITGKRDYNSAQRGNGVQLYNTKGARIIGNHISFVRDALYVDVSHHAIFRSNRLHHSRYGTHYMNSYYNLWEDNESYANRGGLALMEVRDQVVRNNRTWGNTDHGIMLRTLQDSVIENNVVAGNDRGFFIYDVEYATLRGNLVLDNHVGVHLSAGSTRNIVQANDFIGNREQVRYVGARDEAWGITPRDPSGKGNHWSNYLGWDRDANGVGDIPYEANDMVDRLTWRHPSMALLLGSPAVQALRLVGRQFPVLRVPSVVDAYPQVQPFNKNWSAWRDKFKRER
;
A
#
# COMPACT_ATOMS: atom_id res chain seq x y z
N MET A 1 5.38 44.05 -85.32
CA MET A 1 4.43 43.82 -84.23
C MET A 1 5.14 43.01 -83.14
N VAL A 2 5.68 43.67 -82.17
CA VAL A 2 6.51 43.08 -81.12
C VAL A 2 5.74 43.26 -79.77
N CYS A 3 5.38 42.17 -79.16
CA CYS A 3 4.67 42.18 -77.89
C CYS A 3 5.65 42.01 -76.74
N MET A 4 5.86 43.05 -75.93
CA MET A 4 6.71 43.05 -74.73
C MET A 4 5.93 42.40 -73.59
N ARG A 5 6.46 41.31 -73.01
CA ARG A 5 6.02 40.71 -71.75
C ARG A 5 6.79 41.33 -70.59
N GLN A 6 6.08 42.00 -69.70
CA GLN A 6 6.59 42.47 -68.41
C GLN A 6 6.66 41.30 -67.45
N LEU A 7 7.84 41.05 -66.86
CA LEU A 7 8.07 40.15 -65.71
C LEU A 7 7.85 40.90 -64.42
N VAL A 8 6.84 40.49 -63.69
CA VAL A 8 6.62 40.94 -62.30
C VAL A 8 7.38 40.06 -61.35
N TRP A 9 8.36 40.62 -60.66
CA TRP A 9 9.06 39.95 -59.56
C TRP A 9 8.24 40.00 -58.30
N CYS A 10 7.66 38.85 -57.84
CA CYS A 10 7.16 38.67 -56.49
C CYS A 10 8.30 38.30 -55.54
N GLY A 11 8.74 39.22 -54.75
CA GLY A 11 9.69 38.99 -53.69
C GLY A 11 9.01 38.23 -52.54
N LEU A 12 9.34 36.97 -52.36
CA LEU A 12 8.93 36.14 -51.21
C LEU A 12 9.83 36.52 -50.01
N VAL A 13 9.31 37.28 -49.08
CA VAL A 13 9.98 37.53 -47.78
C VAL A 13 9.75 36.29 -46.92
N LEU A 14 10.69 35.37 -46.86
CA LEU A 14 10.76 34.31 -45.86
C LEU A 14 11.10 34.93 -44.50
N GLY A 15 10.07 35.19 -43.69
CA GLY A 15 10.23 35.47 -42.29
C GLY A 15 10.73 34.24 -41.53
N LEU A 16 12.01 34.17 -41.25
CA LEU A 16 12.60 33.21 -40.33
C LEU A 16 12.08 33.47 -38.91
N LEU A 17 10.99 32.79 -38.55
CA LEU A 17 10.60 32.69 -37.14
C LEU A 17 11.67 31.86 -36.42
N TRP A 18 12.68 32.54 -35.90
CA TRP A 18 13.55 32.00 -34.88
C TRP A 18 12.68 31.82 -33.61
N GLY A 19 12.10 30.65 -33.48
CA GLY A 19 11.57 30.16 -32.19
C GLY A 19 12.75 29.98 -31.26
N GLY A 20 13.15 31.05 -30.59
CA GLY A 20 14.12 30.96 -29.51
C GLY A 20 13.60 29.95 -28.48
N ARG A 21 14.27 28.80 -28.33
CA ARG A 21 14.08 27.96 -27.18
C ARG A 21 14.46 28.81 -25.97
N ALA A 22 13.45 29.26 -25.22
CA ALA A 22 13.70 29.89 -23.93
C ALA A 22 14.49 28.85 -23.09
N HIS A 23 15.76 29.11 -22.84
CA HIS A 23 16.52 28.30 -21.90
C HIS A 23 15.91 28.53 -20.51
N ALA A 24 15.61 27.44 -19.80
CA ALA A 24 15.16 27.51 -18.42
C ALA A 24 16.22 28.29 -17.59
N ALA A 25 15.81 29.40 -17.00
CA ALA A 25 16.67 30.17 -16.13
C ALA A 25 16.73 29.55 -14.73
N THR A 26 17.85 29.75 -14.04
CA THR A 26 17.97 29.40 -12.63
C THR A 26 17.93 30.67 -11.79
N LEU A 27 16.91 30.80 -10.96
CA LEU A 27 16.69 31.89 -10.03
C LEU A 27 17.15 31.47 -8.64
N GLN A 28 18.07 32.24 -8.05
CA GLN A 28 18.58 31.94 -6.70
C GLN A 28 17.75 32.65 -5.65
N VAL A 29 17.41 31.96 -4.56
CA VAL A 29 16.69 32.49 -3.39
C VAL A 29 17.57 32.32 -2.16
N LYS A 30 17.87 33.40 -1.45
CA LYS A 30 18.66 33.41 -0.22
C LYS A 30 17.76 33.67 1.00
N PRO A 31 18.21 33.32 2.21
CA PRO A 31 17.49 33.67 3.43
C PRO A 31 17.24 35.17 3.51
N GLY A 32 16.01 35.56 3.79
CA GLY A 32 15.54 36.94 3.79
C GLY A 32 14.88 37.41 2.50
N ASP A 33 15.05 36.68 1.39
CA ASP A 33 14.32 36.96 0.16
C ASP A 33 12.84 36.57 0.28
N ALA A 34 11.96 37.34 -0.37
CA ALA A 34 10.56 37.03 -0.47
C ALA A 34 10.34 35.86 -1.48
N LEU A 35 10.38 34.62 -1.01
CA LEU A 35 10.30 33.42 -1.86
C LEU A 35 9.11 33.47 -2.82
N GLN A 36 7.90 33.88 -2.35
CA GLN A 36 6.73 33.98 -3.22
C GLN A 36 6.96 34.97 -4.37
N ALA A 37 7.56 36.12 -4.13
CA ALA A 37 7.84 37.08 -5.17
C ALA A 37 8.83 36.54 -6.23
N VAL A 38 9.75 35.64 -5.84
CA VAL A 38 10.64 34.97 -6.80
C VAL A 38 9.87 33.95 -7.62
N ILE A 39 9.01 33.16 -6.99
CA ILE A 39 8.10 32.21 -7.68
C ILE A 39 7.21 32.97 -8.68
N ASP A 40 6.66 34.13 -8.28
CA ASP A 40 5.73 34.91 -9.13
C ASP A 40 6.43 35.48 -10.38
N ARG A 41 7.68 35.92 -10.27
CA ARG A 41 8.42 36.45 -11.41
C ARG A 41 9.08 35.38 -12.31
N ALA A 42 9.23 34.15 -11.82
CA ALA A 42 9.80 33.04 -12.60
C ALA A 42 8.93 32.74 -13.82
N GLN A 43 9.54 32.28 -14.89
CA GLN A 43 8.89 31.87 -16.14
C GLN A 43 8.64 30.37 -16.14
N ALA A 44 7.68 29.92 -16.94
CA ALA A 44 7.43 28.49 -17.11
C ALA A 44 8.68 27.75 -17.57
N GLY A 45 9.04 26.69 -16.86
CA GLY A 45 10.25 25.89 -17.10
C GLY A 45 11.46 26.31 -16.28
N ASP A 46 11.42 27.45 -15.57
CA ASP A 46 12.54 27.91 -14.75
C ASP A 46 12.77 27.03 -13.51
N VAL A 47 13.99 27.07 -13.00
CA VAL A 47 14.41 26.46 -11.75
C VAL A 47 14.58 27.55 -10.69
N VAL A 48 13.86 27.42 -9.58
CA VAL A 48 14.02 28.28 -8.39
C VAL A 48 14.86 27.49 -7.38
N GLU A 49 16.14 27.85 -7.25
CA GLU A 49 17.05 27.23 -6.27
C GLU A 49 16.97 27.99 -4.96
N ILE A 50 16.49 27.29 -3.92
CA ILE A 50 16.24 27.86 -2.60
C ILE A 50 17.40 27.47 -1.69
N ALA A 51 18.19 28.42 -1.24
CA ALA A 51 19.29 28.15 -0.34
C ALA A 51 18.80 27.77 1.07
N ARG A 52 19.65 27.07 1.82
CA ARG A 52 19.37 26.70 3.21
C ARG A 52 18.94 27.91 4.04
N GLY A 53 17.79 27.82 4.68
CA GLY A 53 17.20 28.86 5.50
C GLY A 53 15.77 28.51 5.90
N LEU A 54 15.15 29.41 6.68
CA LEU A 54 13.74 29.34 7.03
C LEU A 54 12.96 30.36 6.20
N TYR A 55 11.96 29.90 5.49
CA TYR A 55 11.04 30.70 4.68
C TYR A 55 9.64 30.50 5.24
N GLN A 56 9.07 31.58 5.79
CA GLN A 56 7.73 31.54 6.38
C GLN A 56 6.69 32.08 5.40
N GLY A 57 5.56 31.37 5.28
CA GLY A 57 4.44 31.77 4.45
C GLY A 57 3.71 30.56 3.85
N ASN A 58 2.61 30.88 3.17
CA ASN A 58 1.83 29.92 2.39
C ASN A 58 2.16 30.15 0.92
N PHE A 59 2.92 29.23 0.33
CA PHE A 59 3.48 29.40 -1.01
C PHE A 59 2.57 28.80 -2.06
N VAL A 60 2.48 29.45 -3.23
CA VAL A 60 1.66 28.96 -4.38
C VAL A 60 2.56 28.88 -5.61
N VAL A 61 2.51 27.72 -6.27
CA VAL A 61 3.21 27.47 -7.54
C VAL A 61 2.16 27.26 -8.63
N ASN A 62 1.92 28.29 -9.42
CA ASN A 62 0.85 28.33 -10.44
C ASN A 62 1.36 28.23 -11.88
N LYS A 63 2.60 27.83 -12.08
CA LYS A 63 3.24 27.60 -13.39
C LYS A 63 4.17 26.40 -13.31
N PRO A 64 4.50 25.77 -14.45
CA PRO A 64 5.49 24.67 -14.50
C PRO A 64 6.87 25.18 -14.05
N LEU A 65 7.25 24.89 -12.82
CA LEU A 65 8.52 25.30 -12.23
C LEU A 65 9.16 24.11 -11.50
N THR A 66 10.49 24.17 -11.39
CA THR A 66 11.22 23.33 -10.44
C THR A 66 11.60 24.14 -9.22
N LEU A 67 11.08 23.81 -8.03
CA LEU A 67 11.58 24.33 -6.76
C LEU A 67 12.61 23.35 -6.19
N ARG A 68 13.87 23.74 -6.21
CA ARG A 68 14.99 22.91 -5.76
C ARG A 68 15.59 23.45 -4.47
N GLY A 69 15.58 22.63 -3.43
CA GLY A 69 16.23 22.95 -2.16
C GLY A 69 17.72 22.67 -2.20
N VAL A 70 18.54 23.68 -1.99
CA VAL A 70 19.98 23.57 -1.82
C VAL A 70 20.32 23.63 -0.34
N GLY A 71 20.86 22.54 0.23
CA GLY A 71 21.14 22.46 1.66
C GLY A 71 19.91 22.31 2.55
N ARG A 72 18.79 21.80 1.98
CA ARG A 72 17.52 21.48 2.70
C ARG A 72 16.88 22.72 3.35
N PRO A 73 16.42 23.70 2.59
CA PRO A 73 15.66 24.84 3.10
C PRO A 73 14.34 24.39 3.74
N THR A 74 13.89 25.16 4.72
CA THR A 74 12.63 24.91 5.43
C THR A 74 11.57 25.90 5.00
N LEU A 75 10.46 25.41 4.47
CA LEU A 75 9.24 26.16 4.21
C LEU A 75 8.27 25.89 5.37
N SER A 76 7.88 26.92 6.10
CA SER A 76 6.96 26.82 7.25
C SER A 76 5.68 27.60 7.00
N GLY A 77 4.52 26.92 7.13
CA GLY A 77 3.19 27.50 6.94
C GLY A 77 2.71 28.34 8.13
N GLY A 78 3.48 28.39 9.23
CA GLY A 78 3.09 29.17 10.41
C GLY A 78 1.81 28.67 11.09
N LEU A 79 1.48 27.38 10.94
CA LEU A 79 0.26 26.72 11.45
C LEU A 79 -1.04 27.28 10.84
N VAL A 80 -1.00 27.80 9.64
CA VAL A 80 -2.16 28.34 8.91
C VAL A 80 -2.22 27.73 7.50
N GLY A 81 -3.37 27.23 7.09
CA GLY A 81 -3.63 26.79 5.72
C GLY A 81 -2.68 25.67 5.22
N HIS A 82 -2.45 25.65 3.91
CA HIS A 82 -1.45 24.79 3.29
C HIS A 82 -0.11 25.49 3.29
N THR A 83 0.98 24.78 3.57
CA THR A 83 2.32 25.38 3.50
C THR A 83 2.74 25.65 2.06
N LEU A 84 2.42 24.70 1.15
CA LEU A 84 2.71 24.83 -0.28
C LEU A 84 1.53 24.30 -1.10
N SER A 85 1.01 25.11 -2.01
CA SER A 85 -0.01 24.74 -2.99
C SER A 85 0.57 24.66 -4.39
N VAL A 86 0.34 23.54 -5.08
CA VAL A 86 0.68 23.33 -6.49
C VAL A 86 -0.58 23.50 -7.32
N GLU A 87 -0.59 24.49 -8.22
CA GLU A 87 -1.75 24.87 -9.04
C GLU A 87 -1.45 24.80 -10.54
N SER A 88 -0.38 24.12 -10.91
CA SER A 88 0.00 23.91 -12.30
C SER A 88 0.47 22.49 -12.53
N ALA A 89 0.30 22.00 -13.76
CA ALA A 89 0.93 20.78 -14.21
C ALA A 89 2.48 20.95 -14.29
N ASP A 90 3.19 19.81 -14.31
CA ASP A 90 4.64 19.74 -14.53
C ASP A 90 5.50 20.50 -13.49
N VAL A 91 4.99 20.68 -12.29
CA VAL A 91 5.74 21.24 -11.17
C VAL A 91 6.62 20.16 -10.53
N VAL A 92 7.87 20.49 -10.26
CA VAL A 92 8.82 19.64 -9.53
C VAL A 92 9.21 20.28 -8.21
N LEU A 93 9.02 19.55 -7.11
CA LEU A 93 9.43 19.93 -5.75
C LEU A 93 10.49 18.95 -5.27
N GLU A 94 11.69 19.45 -4.97
CA GLU A 94 12.85 18.60 -4.71
C GLU A 94 13.69 19.13 -3.54
N GLY A 95 14.05 18.22 -2.59
CA GLY A 95 15.02 18.53 -1.53
C GLY A 95 14.57 19.53 -0.47
N LEU A 96 13.27 19.76 -0.31
CA LEU A 96 12.67 20.72 0.60
C LEU A 96 12.33 20.10 1.95
N ILE A 97 12.34 20.90 3.01
CA ILE A 97 11.65 20.62 4.26
C ILE A 97 10.37 21.46 4.28
N VAL A 98 9.20 20.81 4.33
CA VAL A 98 7.89 21.47 4.35
C VAL A 98 7.18 21.13 5.64
N ARG A 99 6.82 22.13 6.45
CA ARG A 99 6.27 21.92 7.78
C ARG A 99 5.24 22.97 8.20
N ASP A 100 4.60 22.68 9.34
CA ASP A 100 3.75 23.61 10.07
C ASP A 100 2.52 24.07 9.26
N SER A 101 1.81 23.13 8.61
CA SER A 101 0.50 23.44 8.05
C SER A 101 -0.52 23.72 9.16
N GLY A 102 -1.63 24.37 8.81
CA GLY A 102 -2.77 24.55 9.69
C GLY A 102 -3.40 23.21 10.13
N ASP A 103 -4.46 23.29 10.95
CA ASP A 103 -5.10 22.14 11.63
C ASP A 103 -6.55 21.90 11.21
N SER A 104 -7.03 22.56 10.18
CA SER A 104 -8.40 22.33 9.71
C SER A 104 -8.50 21.05 8.88
N LEU A 105 -9.13 20.01 9.45
CA LEU A 105 -9.48 18.80 8.72
C LEU A 105 -10.50 19.09 7.61
N LYS A 106 -11.40 20.06 7.82
CA LYS A 106 -12.40 20.47 6.83
C LYS A 106 -11.75 21.07 5.59
N ASP A 107 -10.73 21.91 5.78
CA ASP A 107 -10.02 22.58 4.71
C ASP A 107 -8.80 21.78 4.24
N GLN A 108 -8.60 20.56 4.80
CA GLN A 108 -7.56 19.60 4.41
C GLN A 108 -6.14 20.19 4.49
N ASN A 109 -5.87 21.01 5.51
CA ASN A 109 -4.62 21.71 5.64
C ASN A 109 -3.41 20.75 5.52
N SER A 110 -2.57 21.01 4.55
CA SER A 110 -1.52 20.09 4.11
C SER A 110 -0.14 20.76 4.07
N GLY A 111 0.90 19.96 4.25
CA GLY A 111 2.25 20.43 3.93
C GLY A 111 2.33 20.79 2.45
N ILE A 112 1.90 19.87 1.57
CA ILE A 112 1.81 20.12 0.13
C ILE A 112 0.41 19.75 -0.35
N TYR A 113 -0.27 20.67 -1.01
CA TYR A 113 -1.54 20.41 -1.69
C TYR A 113 -1.34 20.45 -3.21
N ILE A 114 -1.52 19.34 -3.88
CA ILE A 114 -1.54 19.25 -5.34
C ILE A 114 -2.99 19.34 -5.80
N ARG A 115 -3.35 20.51 -6.35
CA ARG A 115 -4.72 20.89 -6.70
C ARG A 115 -5.23 20.22 -7.97
N PRO A 116 -6.54 20.20 -8.19
CA PRO A 116 -7.14 19.71 -9.43
C PRO A 116 -6.47 20.30 -10.68
N GLY A 117 -6.12 19.42 -11.63
CA GLY A 117 -5.45 19.82 -12.87
C GLY A 117 -3.93 19.91 -12.82
N SER A 118 -3.31 19.83 -11.64
CA SER A 118 -1.85 19.84 -11.48
C SER A 118 -1.23 18.47 -11.83
N HIS A 119 -1.48 18.03 -13.07
CA HIS A 119 -1.02 16.75 -13.57
C HIS A 119 0.51 16.66 -13.64
N ARG A 120 1.07 15.47 -13.51
CA ARG A 120 2.51 15.17 -13.62
C ARG A 120 3.40 15.92 -12.63
N ALA A 121 2.81 16.43 -11.54
CA ALA A 121 3.58 17.03 -10.46
C ALA A 121 4.50 15.97 -9.83
N VAL A 122 5.71 16.39 -9.45
CA VAL A 122 6.72 15.53 -8.82
C VAL A 122 7.09 16.11 -7.46
N VAL A 123 7.04 15.27 -6.41
CA VAL A 123 7.52 15.58 -5.07
C VAL A 123 8.55 14.54 -4.69
N GLN A 124 9.81 14.93 -4.63
CA GLN A 124 10.89 13.96 -4.38
C GLN A 124 11.94 14.47 -3.38
N HIS A 125 12.52 13.52 -2.63
CA HIS A 125 13.59 13.80 -1.67
C HIS A 125 13.25 14.90 -0.63
N CYS A 126 11.96 15.12 -0.37
CA CYS A 126 11.46 16.10 0.58
C CYS A 126 11.28 15.49 1.98
N THR A 127 11.33 16.35 2.98
CA THR A 127 10.91 16.02 4.35
C THR A 127 9.67 16.82 4.70
N LEU A 128 8.57 16.13 4.97
CA LEU A 128 7.33 16.74 5.41
C LEU A 128 7.14 16.40 6.90
N SER A 129 7.08 17.42 7.75
CA SER A 129 6.98 17.21 9.19
C SER A 129 6.04 18.19 9.85
N TYR A 130 5.35 17.73 10.91
CA TYR A 130 4.43 18.56 11.67
C TYR A 130 3.34 19.22 10.81
N ASN A 131 2.86 18.51 9.78
CA ASN A 131 1.72 18.92 8.98
C ASN A 131 0.49 18.09 9.38
N LEU A 132 -0.71 18.64 9.21
CA LEU A 132 -1.94 17.87 9.43
C LEU A 132 -2.04 16.76 8.40
N PHE A 133 -2.10 17.08 7.11
CA PHE A 133 -1.85 16.13 6.03
C PHE A 133 -0.44 16.35 5.49
N GLY A 134 0.29 15.27 5.18
CA GLY A 134 1.58 15.41 4.54
C GLY A 134 1.42 15.96 3.13
N LEU A 135 0.82 15.15 2.23
CA LEU A 135 0.40 15.54 0.88
C LEU A 135 -1.09 15.28 0.70
N TRP A 136 -1.79 16.24 0.11
CA TRP A 136 -3.14 16.07 -0.41
C TRP A 136 -3.10 16.20 -1.93
N ILE A 137 -3.54 15.18 -2.65
CA ILE A 137 -3.50 15.11 -4.12
C ILE A 137 -4.92 14.88 -4.60
N GLU A 138 -5.48 15.87 -5.27
CA GLU A 138 -6.86 15.85 -5.72
C GLU A 138 -6.97 16.06 -7.23
N LYS A 139 -7.63 15.14 -7.93
CA LYS A 139 -7.93 15.24 -9.37
C LYS A 139 -6.70 15.63 -10.21
N ALA A 140 -5.53 15.12 -9.83
CA ALA A 140 -4.26 15.32 -10.51
C ALA A 140 -3.70 13.96 -10.93
N ASN A 141 -3.47 13.76 -12.23
CA ASN A 141 -3.03 12.49 -12.79
C ASN A 141 -1.52 12.43 -12.96
N ASP A 142 -0.98 11.21 -12.99
CA ASP A 142 0.44 10.92 -13.23
C ASP A 142 1.39 11.61 -12.24
N VAL A 143 0.90 11.89 -11.04
CA VAL A 143 1.70 12.50 -9.96
C VAL A 143 2.72 11.50 -9.45
N ARG A 144 3.94 11.97 -9.16
CA ARG A 144 5.03 11.16 -8.59
C ARG A 144 5.41 11.68 -7.20
N VAL A 145 5.39 10.78 -6.22
CA VAL A 145 5.81 11.06 -4.84
C VAL A 145 6.89 10.04 -4.50
N GLU A 146 8.14 10.48 -4.50
CA GLU A 146 9.28 9.55 -4.50
C GLU A 146 10.32 9.91 -3.41
N ALA A 147 10.76 8.90 -2.66
CA ALA A 147 11.85 9.02 -1.68
C ALA A 147 11.67 10.16 -0.65
N ASN A 148 10.43 10.40 -0.19
CA ASN A 148 10.15 11.42 0.81
C ASN A 148 10.10 10.81 2.22
N ASN A 149 10.40 11.64 3.23
CA ASN A 149 10.20 11.32 4.63
C ASN A 149 9.03 12.15 5.17
N ILE A 150 7.93 11.48 5.56
CA ILE A 150 6.67 12.14 5.95
C ILE A 150 6.33 11.73 7.38
N THR A 151 6.27 12.71 8.28
CA THR A 151 5.93 12.49 9.69
C THR A 151 4.85 13.47 10.11
N GLY A 152 3.75 12.94 10.69
CA GLY A 152 2.64 13.77 11.18
C GLY A 152 2.94 14.46 12.53
N LYS A 153 1.91 15.07 13.11
CA LYS A 153 1.94 15.73 14.42
C LYS A 153 1.88 14.66 15.50
N ARG A 154 3.03 14.35 16.11
CA ARG A 154 3.15 13.25 17.09
C ARG A 154 2.42 13.53 18.40
N ASP A 155 2.29 14.77 18.77
CA ASP A 155 1.58 15.29 19.94
C ASP A 155 0.06 15.17 19.83
N TYR A 156 -0.47 14.95 18.63
CA TYR A 156 -1.89 14.70 18.39
C TYR A 156 -2.20 13.20 18.51
N ASN A 157 -3.40 12.87 19.03
CA ASN A 157 -3.87 11.50 18.95
C ASN A 157 -4.20 11.11 17.47
N SER A 158 -4.26 9.83 17.20
CA SER A 158 -4.47 9.32 15.83
C SER A 158 -5.74 9.85 15.14
N ALA A 159 -6.82 10.13 15.90
CA ALA A 159 -8.06 10.62 15.33
C ALA A 159 -7.99 12.09 14.88
N GLN A 160 -7.09 12.89 15.48
CA GLN A 160 -6.89 14.30 15.17
C GLN A 160 -5.90 14.53 14.04
N ARG A 161 -5.09 13.51 13.69
CA ARG A 161 -4.13 13.58 12.59
C ARG A 161 -4.83 13.44 11.24
N GLY A 162 -4.26 14.04 10.22
CA GLY A 162 -4.56 13.74 8.83
C GLY A 162 -3.70 12.60 8.28
N ASN A 163 -3.80 12.32 7.01
CA ASN A 163 -3.09 11.23 6.34
C ASN A 163 -1.69 11.66 5.87
N GLY A 164 -0.81 10.69 5.67
CA GLY A 164 0.53 10.95 5.16
C GLY A 164 0.49 11.39 3.71
N VAL A 165 -0.02 10.54 2.83
CA VAL A 165 -0.34 10.85 1.43
C VAL A 165 -1.80 10.49 1.18
N GLN A 166 -2.56 11.48 0.75
CA GLN A 166 -3.96 11.34 0.34
C GLN A 166 -4.05 11.40 -1.18
N LEU A 167 -4.62 10.37 -1.80
CA LEU A 167 -5.02 10.37 -3.21
C LEU A 167 -6.54 10.41 -3.29
N TYR A 168 -7.08 11.38 -4.00
CA TYR A 168 -8.51 11.48 -4.26
C TYR A 168 -8.78 11.77 -5.73
N ASN A 169 -9.48 10.83 -6.40
CA ASN A 169 -9.85 10.91 -7.80
C ASN A 169 -8.66 11.18 -8.73
N THR A 170 -7.65 10.28 -8.65
CA THR A 170 -6.41 10.36 -9.43
C THR A 170 -6.26 9.15 -10.35
N LYS A 171 -5.42 9.30 -11.37
CA LYS A 171 -5.05 8.20 -12.26
C LYS A 171 -3.53 8.20 -12.49
N GLY A 172 -2.91 7.00 -12.52
CA GLY A 172 -1.51 6.84 -12.88
C GLY A 172 -0.49 7.32 -11.83
N ALA A 173 -0.93 7.58 -10.58
CA ALA A 173 -0.04 8.05 -9.53
C ALA A 173 1.07 7.02 -9.22
N ARG A 174 2.28 7.50 -8.91
CA ARG A 174 3.44 6.68 -8.51
C ARG A 174 3.93 7.12 -7.14
N ILE A 175 3.72 6.28 -6.14
CA ILE A 175 4.10 6.52 -4.75
C ILE A 175 5.19 5.51 -4.41
N ILE A 176 6.45 5.95 -4.46
CA ILE A 176 7.60 5.02 -4.47
C ILE A 176 8.65 5.41 -3.43
N GLY A 177 9.09 4.44 -2.63
CA GLY A 177 10.25 4.61 -1.73
C GLY A 177 10.05 5.62 -0.59
N ASN A 178 8.80 5.95 -0.23
CA ASN A 178 8.54 6.91 0.82
C ASN A 178 8.57 6.25 2.21
N HIS A 179 8.99 7.02 3.21
CA HIS A 179 8.95 6.64 4.61
C HIS A 179 7.89 7.49 5.33
N ILE A 180 6.78 6.86 5.75
CA ILE A 180 5.61 7.55 6.28
C ILE A 180 5.26 7.03 7.67
N SER A 181 5.14 7.93 8.64
CA SER A 181 4.91 7.53 10.03
C SER A 181 4.18 8.59 10.87
N PHE A 182 3.57 8.14 11.98
CA PHE A 182 2.92 8.98 12.96
C PHE A 182 1.82 9.88 12.38
N VAL A 183 1.15 9.41 11.34
CA VAL A 183 -0.03 10.02 10.72
C VAL A 183 -1.30 9.22 11.07
N ARG A 184 -2.47 9.68 10.63
CA ARG A 184 -3.68 8.88 10.78
C ARG A 184 -3.59 7.61 9.95
N ASP A 185 -3.52 7.72 8.63
CA ASP A 185 -3.27 6.63 7.70
C ASP A 185 -2.05 7.01 6.84
N ALA A 186 -1.08 6.11 6.70
CA ALA A 186 0.12 6.49 5.99
C ALA A 186 -0.17 6.76 4.51
N LEU A 187 -0.93 5.89 3.87
CA LEU A 187 -1.51 6.10 2.54
C LEU A 187 -3.03 6.00 2.64
N TYR A 188 -3.73 7.00 2.14
CA TYR A 188 -5.18 6.96 1.96
C TYR A 188 -5.50 7.14 0.48
N VAL A 189 -6.21 6.18 -0.10
CA VAL A 189 -6.45 6.13 -1.55
C VAL A 189 -7.95 5.93 -1.79
N ASP A 190 -8.56 6.88 -2.47
CA ASP A 190 -9.98 6.81 -2.79
C ASP A 190 -10.23 7.25 -4.25
N VAL A 191 -11.06 6.50 -4.96
CA VAL A 191 -11.40 6.72 -6.37
C VAL A 191 -10.15 6.95 -7.24
N SER A 192 -9.08 6.17 -7.01
CA SER A 192 -7.78 6.37 -7.66
C SER A 192 -7.31 5.09 -8.34
N HIS A 193 -7.01 5.19 -9.64
CA HIS A 193 -6.83 4.02 -10.51
C HIS A 193 -5.47 3.99 -11.18
N HIS A 194 -5.01 2.78 -11.58
CA HIS A 194 -3.75 2.57 -12.30
C HIS A 194 -2.52 3.13 -11.58
N ALA A 195 -2.56 3.18 -10.25
CA ALA A 195 -1.46 3.68 -9.44
C ALA A 195 -0.47 2.56 -9.09
N ILE A 196 0.77 2.96 -8.80
CA ILE A 196 1.84 2.09 -8.34
C ILE A 196 2.29 2.55 -6.95
N PHE A 197 2.16 1.64 -5.98
CA PHE A 197 2.65 1.81 -4.62
C PHE A 197 3.79 0.81 -4.41
N ARG A 198 5.04 1.29 -4.39
CA ARG A 198 6.20 0.41 -4.35
C ARG A 198 7.23 0.85 -3.33
N SER A 199 7.82 -0.12 -2.62
CA SER A 199 8.95 0.08 -1.71
C SER A 199 8.73 1.14 -0.63
N ASN A 200 7.49 1.39 -0.23
CA ASN A 200 7.19 2.34 0.84
C ASN A 200 7.30 1.67 2.22
N ARG A 201 7.74 2.43 3.23
CA ARG A 201 7.77 2.03 4.64
C ARG A 201 6.71 2.80 5.42
N LEU A 202 5.70 2.09 5.92
CA LEU A 202 4.48 2.64 6.48
C LEU A 202 4.32 2.15 7.93
N HIS A 203 4.48 3.03 8.92
CA HIS A 203 4.47 2.55 10.31
C HIS A 203 3.97 3.58 11.35
N HIS A 204 3.65 3.08 12.55
CA HIS A 204 3.18 3.89 13.68
C HIS A 204 1.98 4.78 13.34
N SER A 205 1.05 4.24 12.56
CA SER A 205 -0.16 4.91 12.10
C SER A 205 -1.39 4.06 12.44
N ARG A 206 -2.60 4.58 12.20
CA ARG A 206 -3.81 3.78 12.33
C ARG A 206 -3.80 2.66 11.29
N TYR A 207 -3.64 3.03 10.02
CA TYR A 207 -3.41 2.08 8.93
C TYR A 207 -2.14 2.44 8.17
N GLY A 208 -1.38 1.42 7.77
CA GLY A 208 -0.34 1.62 6.76
C GLY A 208 -0.97 2.04 5.44
N THR A 209 -2.05 1.38 5.04
CA THR A 209 -2.85 1.77 3.89
C THR A 209 -4.34 1.63 4.21
N HIS A 210 -5.09 2.67 3.89
CA HIS A 210 -6.55 2.71 3.87
C HIS A 210 -7.00 3.03 2.44
N TYR A 211 -7.66 2.07 1.79
CA TYR A 211 -7.82 2.09 0.36
C TYR A 211 -9.25 1.70 -0.03
N MET A 212 -9.93 2.54 -0.81
CA MET A 212 -11.34 2.37 -1.17
C MET A 212 -11.59 2.72 -2.65
N ASN A 213 -12.63 2.11 -3.24
CA ASN A 213 -13.20 2.48 -4.53
C ASN A 213 -12.18 2.67 -5.67
N SER A 214 -11.11 1.89 -5.67
CA SER A 214 -9.99 2.12 -6.56
C SER A 214 -9.57 0.80 -7.24
N TYR A 215 -9.19 0.87 -8.53
CA TYR A 215 -9.06 -0.32 -9.37
C TYR A 215 -7.76 -0.31 -10.16
N TYR A 216 -7.27 -1.49 -10.59
CA TYR A 216 -6.11 -1.67 -11.44
C TYR A 216 -4.81 -1.15 -10.83
N ASN A 217 -4.63 -1.26 -9.52
CA ASN A 217 -3.45 -0.76 -8.85
C ASN A 217 -2.46 -1.87 -8.48
N LEU A 218 -1.19 -1.51 -8.41
CA LEU A 218 -0.08 -2.38 -8.02
C LEU A 218 0.46 -2.00 -6.64
N TRP A 219 0.45 -2.95 -5.72
CA TRP A 219 1.06 -2.89 -4.38
C TRP A 219 2.24 -3.84 -4.31
N GLU A 220 3.47 -3.33 -4.35
CA GLU A 220 4.66 -4.16 -4.49
C GLU A 220 5.78 -3.73 -3.54
N ASP A 221 6.43 -4.71 -2.90
CA ASP A 221 7.61 -4.51 -2.06
C ASP A 221 7.44 -3.50 -0.91
N ASN A 222 6.22 -3.21 -0.45
CA ASN A 222 5.99 -2.30 0.66
C ASN A 222 6.17 -3.00 2.02
N GLU A 223 6.64 -2.25 3.02
CA GLU A 223 6.66 -2.66 4.42
C GLU A 223 5.62 -1.86 5.22
N SER A 224 4.73 -2.58 5.92
CA SER A 224 3.71 -1.97 6.77
C SER A 224 3.70 -2.62 8.15
N TYR A 225 4.15 -1.89 9.18
CA TYR A 225 4.39 -2.48 10.50
C TYR A 225 4.11 -1.52 11.66
N ALA A 226 3.88 -2.09 12.84
CA ALA A 226 3.60 -1.32 14.05
C ALA A 226 2.45 -0.30 13.85
N ASN A 227 1.46 -0.64 13.04
CA ASN A 227 0.22 0.09 12.86
C ASN A 227 -0.91 -0.63 13.62
N ARG A 228 -2.10 -0.06 13.66
CA ARG A 228 -3.29 -0.83 14.00
C ARG A 228 -3.58 -1.84 12.89
N GLY A 229 -3.65 -1.44 11.64
CA GLY A 229 -3.79 -2.32 10.48
C GLY A 229 -2.71 -2.08 9.43
N GLY A 230 -2.25 -3.15 8.78
CA GLY A 230 -1.22 -3.07 7.75
C GLY A 230 -1.76 -2.50 6.45
N LEU A 231 -2.26 -3.35 5.57
CA LEU A 231 -2.91 -2.96 4.31
C LEU A 231 -4.41 -3.25 4.39
N ALA A 232 -5.26 -2.25 4.30
CA ALA A 232 -6.71 -2.39 4.27
C ALA A 232 -7.24 -2.04 2.88
N LEU A 233 -7.55 -3.06 2.08
CA LEU A 233 -8.06 -2.96 0.71
C LEU A 233 -9.56 -3.23 0.72
N MET A 234 -10.37 -2.20 0.48
CA MET A 234 -11.81 -2.25 0.63
C MET A 234 -12.54 -1.72 -0.61
N GLU A 235 -13.62 -2.43 -1.01
CA GLU A 235 -14.47 -2.06 -2.15
C GLU A 235 -13.64 -1.88 -3.45
N VAL A 236 -12.84 -2.91 -3.79
CA VAL A 236 -11.83 -2.84 -4.83
C VAL A 236 -11.83 -4.06 -5.73
N ARG A 237 -11.26 -3.92 -6.92
CA ARG A 237 -11.07 -5.03 -7.85
C ARG A 237 -9.83 -4.83 -8.71
N ASP A 238 -9.41 -5.90 -9.40
CA ASP A 238 -8.27 -5.88 -10.34
C ASP A 238 -6.98 -5.38 -9.68
N GLN A 239 -6.71 -5.85 -8.44
CA GLN A 239 -5.51 -5.49 -7.70
C GLN A 239 -4.42 -6.53 -7.88
N VAL A 240 -3.17 -6.06 -7.92
CA VAL A 240 -1.99 -6.91 -7.76
C VAL A 240 -1.28 -6.50 -6.47
N VAL A 241 -1.25 -7.42 -5.50
CA VAL A 241 -0.65 -7.21 -4.17
C VAL A 241 0.45 -8.24 -3.98
N ARG A 242 1.71 -7.85 -4.18
CA ARG A 242 2.81 -8.82 -4.17
C ARG A 242 4.06 -8.36 -3.44
N ASN A 243 4.78 -9.34 -2.89
CA ASN A 243 6.05 -9.13 -2.20
C ASN A 243 5.98 -8.13 -1.03
N ASN A 244 4.80 -7.79 -0.54
CA ASN A 244 4.69 -6.88 0.60
C ASN A 244 4.97 -7.62 1.91
N ARG A 245 5.38 -6.85 2.91
CA ARG A 245 5.67 -7.33 4.26
C ARG A 245 4.79 -6.57 5.24
N THR A 246 3.92 -7.28 5.93
CA THR A 246 3.04 -6.70 6.94
C THR A 246 3.25 -7.40 8.26
N TRP A 247 3.76 -6.68 9.27
CA TRP A 247 4.15 -7.35 10.50
C TRP A 247 3.95 -6.50 11.75
N GLY A 248 3.67 -7.16 12.88
CA GLY A 248 3.52 -6.50 14.17
C GLY A 248 2.40 -5.46 14.25
N ASN A 249 1.35 -5.58 13.42
CA ASN A 249 0.19 -4.73 13.51
C ASN A 249 -0.79 -5.28 14.56
N THR A 250 -1.45 -4.38 15.30
CA THR A 250 -2.27 -4.77 16.46
C THR A 250 -3.66 -5.31 16.08
N ASP A 251 -4.06 -5.22 14.82
CA ASP A 251 -5.29 -5.81 14.28
C ASP A 251 -4.93 -6.75 13.12
N HIS A 252 -4.91 -6.31 11.88
CA HIS A 252 -4.66 -7.17 10.71
C HIS A 252 -3.38 -6.81 9.95
N GLY A 253 -2.74 -7.81 9.36
CA GLY A 253 -1.66 -7.62 8.41
C GLY A 253 -2.19 -7.13 7.07
N ILE A 254 -3.05 -7.93 6.41
CA ILE A 254 -3.73 -7.58 5.17
C ILE A 254 -5.22 -7.82 5.32
N MET A 255 -6.03 -6.79 5.14
CA MET A 255 -7.48 -6.85 5.07
C MET A 255 -7.93 -6.78 3.62
N LEU A 256 -8.72 -7.76 3.21
CA LEU A 256 -9.42 -7.81 1.94
C LEU A 256 -10.92 -7.77 2.23
N ARG A 257 -11.58 -6.68 1.86
CA ARG A 257 -13.01 -6.50 2.11
C ARG A 257 -13.72 -6.07 0.83
N THR A 258 -14.76 -6.80 0.43
CA THR A 258 -15.51 -6.55 -0.80
C THR A 258 -14.54 -6.37 -1.99
N LEU A 259 -13.69 -7.40 -2.19
CA LEU A 259 -12.63 -7.39 -3.20
C LEU A 259 -12.92 -8.43 -4.27
N GLN A 260 -12.67 -8.09 -5.53
CA GLN A 260 -12.89 -8.98 -6.67
C GLN A 260 -11.67 -9.04 -7.61
N ASP A 261 -11.54 -10.13 -8.36
CA ASP A 261 -10.64 -10.30 -9.51
C ASP A 261 -9.18 -9.89 -9.24
N SER A 262 -8.65 -10.21 -8.06
CA SER A 262 -7.37 -9.69 -7.60
C SER A 262 -6.35 -10.80 -7.32
N VAL A 263 -5.07 -10.48 -7.44
CA VAL A 263 -3.96 -11.40 -7.18
C VAL A 263 -3.17 -10.92 -5.96
N ILE A 264 -3.09 -11.79 -4.95
CA ILE A 264 -2.39 -11.55 -3.68
C ILE A 264 -1.29 -12.62 -3.55
N GLU A 265 -0.05 -12.27 -3.86
CA GLU A 265 1.00 -13.26 -4.00
C GLU A 265 2.33 -12.89 -3.33
N ASN A 266 3.04 -13.92 -2.84
CA ASN A 266 4.39 -13.79 -2.30
C ASN A 266 4.52 -12.75 -1.16
N ASN A 267 3.44 -12.45 -0.45
CA ASN A 267 3.49 -11.54 0.68
C ASN A 267 3.94 -12.27 1.95
N VAL A 268 4.63 -11.56 2.85
CA VAL A 268 4.97 -12.03 4.19
C VAL A 268 4.09 -11.30 5.20
N VAL A 269 3.28 -12.07 5.92
CA VAL A 269 2.28 -11.55 6.87
C VAL A 269 2.55 -12.17 8.23
N ALA A 270 3.21 -11.42 9.14
CA ALA A 270 3.78 -12.02 10.33
C ALA A 270 3.45 -11.28 11.63
N GLY A 271 3.12 -12.04 12.68
CA GLY A 271 2.99 -11.52 14.03
C GLY A 271 1.94 -10.43 14.21
N ASN A 272 0.87 -10.46 13.43
CA ASN A 272 -0.30 -9.61 13.60
C ASN A 272 -1.36 -10.30 14.48
N ASP A 273 -2.38 -9.59 14.95
CA ASP A 273 -3.53 -10.26 15.57
C ASP A 273 -4.22 -11.16 14.54
N ARG A 274 -4.53 -10.63 13.36
CA ARG A 274 -4.99 -11.40 12.20
C ARG A 274 -4.01 -11.22 11.04
N GLY A 275 -3.50 -12.31 10.50
CA GLY A 275 -2.64 -12.25 9.32
C GLY A 275 -3.42 -11.69 8.12
N PHE A 276 -4.31 -12.50 7.57
CA PHE A 276 -5.33 -12.05 6.61
C PHE A 276 -6.69 -11.92 7.28
N PHE A 277 -7.40 -10.84 6.96
CA PHE A 277 -8.82 -10.71 7.22
C PHE A 277 -9.56 -10.63 5.89
N ILE A 278 -10.37 -11.64 5.57
CA ILE A 278 -11.03 -11.83 4.28
C ILE A 278 -12.54 -11.78 4.51
N TYR A 279 -13.20 -10.79 3.93
CA TYR A 279 -14.63 -10.57 4.08
C TYR A 279 -15.23 -10.18 2.72
N ASP A 280 -16.22 -10.96 2.24
CA ASP A 280 -16.92 -10.69 0.98
C ASP A 280 -15.95 -10.54 -0.21
N VAL A 281 -15.10 -11.56 -0.42
CA VAL A 281 -14.05 -11.60 -1.45
C VAL A 281 -14.38 -12.68 -2.48
N GLU A 282 -14.39 -12.30 -3.74
CA GLU A 282 -14.70 -13.22 -4.83
C GLU A 282 -13.64 -13.20 -5.93
N TYR A 283 -13.39 -14.35 -6.55
CA TYR A 283 -12.49 -14.53 -7.69
C TYR A 283 -11.04 -14.05 -7.43
N ALA A 284 -10.63 -13.97 -6.17
CA ALA A 284 -9.25 -13.64 -5.82
C ALA A 284 -8.35 -14.88 -5.85
N THR A 285 -7.09 -14.65 -6.21
CA THR A 285 -6.01 -15.66 -6.12
C THR A 285 -5.03 -15.27 -5.02
N LEU A 286 -4.95 -16.11 -3.98
CA LEU A 286 -3.97 -16.01 -2.90
C LEU A 286 -2.96 -17.13 -3.07
N ARG A 287 -1.71 -16.80 -3.43
CA ARG A 287 -0.68 -17.82 -3.66
C ARG A 287 0.72 -17.40 -3.20
N GLY A 288 1.51 -18.37 -2.78
CA GLY A 288 2.91 -18.14 -2.39
C GLY A 288 3.09 -17.24 -1.15
N ASN A 289 2.03 -16.95 -0.41
CA ASN A 289 2.12 -16.09 0.76
C ASN A 289 2.66 -16.87 1.98
N LEU A 290 3.51 -16.23 2.78
CA LEU A 290 3.97 -16.73 4.06
C LEU A 290 3.17 -16.05 5.19
N VAL A 291 2.32 -16.82 5.88
CA VAL A 291 1.49 -16.38 7.00
C VAL A 291 2.07 -16.95 8.28
N LEU A 292 2.78 -16.11 9.04
CA LEU A 292 3.72 -16.55 10.06
C LEU A 292 3.41 -15.97 11.44
N ASP A 293 3.32 -16.82 12.47
CA ASP A 293 3.24 -16.44 13.89
C ASP A 293 2.18 -15.36 14.21
N ASN A 294 1.05 -15.34 13.49
CA ASN A 294 -0.09 -14.49 13.82
C ASN A 294 -0.95 -15.14 14.91
N HIS A 295 -1.77 -14.35 15.63
CA HIS A 295 -2.76 -14.93 16.52
C HIS A 295 -3.78 -15.74 15.71
N VAL A 296 -4.36 -15.15 14.66
CA VAL A 296 -5.16 -15.86 13.65
C VAL A 296 -4.46 -15.71 12.30
N GLY A 297 -4.10 -16.83 11.66
CA GLY A 297 -3.46 -16.80 10.34
C GLY A 297 -4.36 -16.18 9.29
N VAL A 298 -5.54 -16.78 9.09
CA VAL A 298 -6.59 -16.24 8.20
C VAL A 298 -7.92 -16.19 8.94
N HIS A 299 -8.53 -15.04 9.01
CA HIS A 299 -9.92 -14.87 9.39
C HIS A 299 -10.75 -14.75 8.12
N LEU A 300 -11.42 -15.87 7.76
CA LEU A 300 -12.28 -15.97 6.59
C LEU A 300 -13.74 -15.84 7.01
N SER A 301 -14.41 -14.83 6.53
CA SER A 301 -15.81 -14.56 6.83
C SER A 301 -16.73 -14.96 5.67
N ALA A 302 -18.01 -15.10 5.97
CA ALA A 302 -19.07 -15.44 5.03
C ALA A 302 -19.12 -14.46 3.83
N GLY A 303 -19.60 -14.94 2.69
CA GLY A 303 -19.63 -14.16 1.44
C GLY A 303 -18.40 -14.35 0.57
N SER A 304 -17.29 -14.84 1.13
CA SER A 304 -16.07 -15.04 0.36
C SER A 304 -16.11 -16.39 -0.37
N THR A 305 -16.28 -16.33 -1.68
CA THR A 305 -16.45 -17.53 -2.50
C THR A 305 -15.63 -17.49 -3.78
N ARG A 306 -15.41 -18.68 -4.38
CA ARG A 306 -14.75 -18.80 -5.68
C ARG A 306 -13.32 -18.27 -5.70
N ASN A 307 -12.65 -18.23 -4.56
CA ASN A 307 -11.26 -17.85 -4.46
C ASN A 307 -10.33 -19.05 -4.70
N ILE A 308 -9.14 -18.79 -5.20
CA ILE A 308 -8.06 -19.76 -5.33
C ILE A 308 -7.06 -19.46 -4.21
N VAL A 309 -6.86 -20.43 -3.29
CA VAL A 309 -5.92 -20.28 -2.17
C VAL A 309 -4.98 -21.49 -2.21
N GLN A 310 -3.76 -21.30 -2.73
CA GLN A 310 -2.85 -22.39 -3.02
C GLN A 310 -1.38 -22.03 -2.82
N ALA A 311 -0.55 -23.03 -2.59
CA ALA A 311 0.90 -22.86 -2.42
C ALA A 311 1.29 -21.80 -1.38
N ASN A 312 0.46 -21.57 -0.37
CA ASN A 312 0.79 -20.70 0.75
C ASN A 312 1.37 -21.49 1.91
N ASP A 313 2.16 -20.82 2.74
CA ASP A 313 2.70 -21.36 3.98
C ASP A 313 1.99 -20.75 5.19
N PHE A 314 1.30 -21.57 5.97
CA PHE A 314 0.66 -21.22 7.23
C PHE A 314 1.48 -21.80 8.38
N ILE A 315 2.34 -20.97 9.01
CA ILE A 315 3.36 -21.45 9.96
C ILE A 315 3.22 -20.78 11.31
N GLY A 316 3.08 -21.59 12.37
CA GLY A 316 3.14 -21.13 13.75
C GLY A 316 2.02 -20.17 14.18
N ASN A 317 0.98 -20.01 13.39
CA ASN A 317 -0.17 -19.22 13.82
C ASN A 317 -0.88 -19.96 14.96
N ARG A 318 -1.35 -19.23 15.98
CA ARG A 318 -2.06 -19.85 17.10
C ARG A 318 -3.34 -20.51 16.63
N GLU A 319 -4.03 -19.91 15.68
CA GLU A 319 -5.19 -20.40 14.97
C GLU A 319 -4.89 -20.26 13.47
N GLN A 320 -4.77 -21.37 12.73
CA GLN A 320 -4.40 -21.28 11.31
C GLN A 320 -5.48 -20.57 10.50
N VAL A 321 -6.73 -21.00 10.66
CA VAL A 321 -7.88 -20.39 9.99
C VAL A 321 -9.04 -20.27 10.98
N ARG A 322 -9.60 -19.08 11.11
CA ARG A 322 -10.91 -18.84 11.71
C ARG A 322 -11.93 -18.66 10.59
N TYR A 323 -12.75 -19.67 10.37
CA TYR A 323 -13.75 -19.65 9.34
C TYR A 323 -15.16 -19.47 9.90
N VAL A 324 -15.90 -18.54 9.32
CA VAL A 324 -17.31 -18.28 9.62
C VAL A 324 -18.09 -18.40 8.32
N GLY A 325 -18.67 -19.57 8.09
CA GLY A 325 -19.44 -19.85 6.87
C GLY A 325 -20.41 -21.02 7.09
N ALA A 326 -21.30 -21.23 6.12
CA ALA A 326 -22.33 -22.26 6.14
C ALA A 326 -21.97 -23.53 5.36
N ARG A 327 -20.88 -23.50 4.58
CA ARG A 327 -20.42 -24.61 3.72
C ARG A 327 -18.91 -24.76 3.86
N ASP A 328 -18.41 -25.94 3.53
CA ASP A 328 -16.95 -26.13 3.42
C ASP A 328 -16.39 -25.31 2.26
N GLU A 329 -15.20 -24.73 2.47
CA GLU A 329 -14.41 -24.04 1.45
C GLU A 329 -13.23 -24.90 1.05
N ALA A 330 -13.08 -25.17 -0.24
CA ALA A 330 -11.98 -25.94 -0.78
C ALA A 330 -10.81 -25.05 -1.14
N TRP A 331 -9.66 -25.31 -0.55
CA TRP A 331 -8.38 -24.64 -0.84
C TRP A 331 -7.39 -25.63 -1.47
N GLY A 332 -6.31 -25.11 -2.03
CA GLY A 332 -5.32 -25.92 -2.75
C GLY A 332 -5.79 -26.29 -4.14
N ILE A 333 -5.71 -27.58 -4.50
CA ILE A 333 -6.20 -28.10 -5.77
C ILE A 333 -7.72 -28.10 -5.76
N THR A 334 -8.30 -27.38 -6.69
CA THR A 334 -9.75 -27.26 -6.82
C THR A 334 -10.20 -27.55 -8.25
N PRO A 335 -11.50 -27.82 -8.51
CA PRO A 335 -12.00 -27.97 -9.87
C PRO A 335 -11.74 -26.75 -10.78
N ARG A 336 -11.51 -25.58 -10.20
CA ARG A 336 -11.19 -24.34 -10.93
C ARG A 336 -9.71 -24.24 -11.29
N ASP A 337 -8.84 -24.82 -10.48
CA ASP A 337 -7.42 -24.93 -10.74
C ASP A 337 -6.95 -26.36 -10.40
N PRO A 338 -7.17 -27.32 -11.31
CA PRO A 338 -6.76 -28.69 -11.11
C PRO A 338 -5.24 -28.89 -11.19
N SER A 339 -4.50 -27.91 -11.73
CA SER A 339 -3.04 -27.90 -11.77
C SER A 339 -2.41 -27.20 -10.56
N GLY A 340 -3.22 -26.67 -9.66
CA GLY A 340 -2.81 -25.99 -8.45
C GLY A 340 -2.03 -26.89 -7.49
N LYS A 341 -1.57 -26.28 -6.39
CA LYS A 341 -0.89 -27.00 -5.30
C LYS A 341 -1.64 -26.78 -4.00
N GLY A 342 -1.60 -27.77 -3.13
CA GLY A 342 -2.05 -27.59 -1.75
C GLY A 342 -1.22 -26.57 -0.99
N ASN A 343 -1.67 -26.18 0.19
CA ASN A 343 -0.94 -25.28 1.07
C ASN A 343 -0.13 -26.08 2.11
N HIS A 344 0.91 -25.46 2.66
CA HIS A 344 1.62 -26.02 3.80
C HIS A 344 1.00 -25.52 5.12
N TRP A 345 0.81 -26.44 6.06
CA TRP A 345 0.19 -26.19 7.37
C TRP A 345 1.11 -26.72 8.48
N SER A 346 1.72 -25.87 9.28
CA SER A 346 2.66 -26.30 10.32
C SER A 346 2.07 -27.19 11.42
N ASN A 347 0.74 -27.24 11.53
CA ASN A 347 0.01 -28.13 12.43
C ASN A 347 -0.62 -29.35 11.72
N TYR A 348 -0.23 -29.63 10.48
CA TYR A 348 -0.65 -30.83 9.78
C TYR A 348 -0.03 -32.09 10.43
N LEU A 349 -0.87 -33.05 10.77
CA LEU A 349 -0.48 -34.30 11.44
C LEU A 349 -0.72 -35.55 10.58
N GLY A 350 -1.01 -35.35 9.31
CA GLY A 350 -1.12 -36.48 8.37
C GLY A 350 0.26 -37.00 7.96
N TRP A 351 0.25 -38.04 7.15
CA TRP A 351 1.44 -38.68 6.62
C TRP A 351 1.53 -38.54 5.10
N ASP A 352 2.69 -38.75 4.57
CA ASP A 352 3.03 -38.82 3.16
C ASP A 352 3.63 -40.24 2.95
N ARG A 353 2.80 -41.18 2.53
CA ARG A 353 3.14 -42.60 2.49
C ARG A 353 4.03 -42.96 1.29
N ASP A 354 3.80 -42.28 0.18
CA ASP A 354 4.52 -42.52 -1.08
C ASP A 354 5.71 -41.53 -1.27
N ALA A 355 5.97 -40.68 -0.28
CA ALA A 355 7.04 -39.69 -0.24
C ALA A 355 7.03 -38.73 -1.44
N ASN A 356 5.84 -38.39 -1.93
CA ASN A 356 5.68 -37.44 -3.04
C ASN A 356 5.64 -35.96 -2.60
N GLY A 357 5.70 -35.69 -1.28
CA GLY A 357 5.67 -34.36 -0.67
C GLY A 357 4.25 -33.83 -0.41
N VAL A 358 3.24 -34.63 -0.72
CA VAL A 358 1.83 -34.32 -0.49
C VAL A 358 1.26 -35.25 0.59
N GLY A 359 0.54 -34.70 1.54
CA GLY A 359 -0.10 -35.51 2.58
C GLY A 359 -1.27 -36.31 2.04
N ASP A 360 -1.35 -37.61 2.40
CA ASP A 360 -2.41 -38.55 2.00
C ASP A 360 -3.76 -38.26 2.65
N ILE A 361 -3.79 -37.45 3.70
CA ILE A 361 -5.01 -37.10 4.42
C ILE A 361 -5.28 -35.61 4.23
N PRO A 362 -6.49 -35.21 3.82
CA PRO A 362 -6.85 -33.80 3.73
C PRO A 362 -6.64 -33.05 5.06
N TYR A 363 -6.15 -31.82 4.98
CA TYR A 363 -6.14 -30.89 6.11
C TYR A 363 -7.52 -30.24 6.23
N GLU A 364 -8.07 -30.26 7.42
CA GLU A 364 -9.31 -29.56 7.75
C GLU A 364 -9.00 -28.54 8.84
N ALA A 365 -9.10 -27.26 8.50
CA ALA A 365 -9.00 -26.18 9.49
C ALA A 365 -10.30 -26.03 10.27
N ASN A 366 -10.23 -25.48 11.48
CA ASN A 366 -11.45 -25.17 12.26
C ASN A 366 -12.24 -26.43 12.69
N ASP A 367 -11.57 -27.56 12.85
CA ASP A 367 -12.20 -28.76 13.39
C ASP A 367 -12.56 -28.61 14.88
N MET A 368 -13.24 -29.62 15.43
CA MET A 368 -13.63 -29.61 16.85
C MET A 368 -12.44 -29.50 17.80
N VAL A 369 -11.31 -30.10 17.45
CA VAL A 369 -10.07 -30.08 18.24
C VAL A 369 -9.44 -28.68 18.19
N ASP A 370 -9.41 -28.07 17.03
CA ASP A 370 -8.91 -26.70 16.87
C ASP A 370 -9.72 -25.73 17.75
N ARG A 371 -11.05 -25.85 17.78
CA ARG A 371 -11.90 -25.04 18.65
C ARG A 371 -11.63 -25.26 20.13
N LEU A 372 -11.33 -26.51 20.55
CA LEU A 372 -10.97 -26.80 21.92
C LEU A 372 -9.62 -26.18 22.28
N THR A 373 -8.64 -26.25 21.38
CA THR A 373 -7.31 -25.63 21.60
C THR A 373 -7.38 -24.10 21.61
N TRP A 374 -8.32 -23.48 20.91
CA TRP A 374 -8.53 -22.03 21.00
C TRP A 374 -9.06 -21.59 22.36
N ARG A 375 -10.01 -22.36 22.92
CA ARG A 375 -10.55 -22.10 24.25
C ARG A 375 -9.56 -22.44 25.36
N HIS A 376 -8.78 -23.49 25.16
CA HIS A 376 -7.84 -24.05 26.13
C HIS A 376 -6.46 -24.22 25.49
N PRO A 377 -5.61 -23.19 25.42
CA PRO A 377 -4.31 -23.24 24.75
C PRO A 377 -3.37 -24.35 25.22
N SER A 378 -3.50 -24.78 26.49
CA SER A 378 -2.73 -25.91 27.05
C SER A 378 -3.03 -27.25 26.35
N MET A 379 -4.21 -27.40 25.72
CA MET A 379 -4.55 -28.59 24.94
C MET A 379 -3.70 -28.76 23.68
N ALA A 380 -3.02 -27.69 23.22
CA ALA A 380 -2.08 -27.77 22.11
C ALA A 380 -0.94 -28.79 22.37
N LEU A 381 -0.58 -29.00 23.64
CA LEU A 381 0.40 -30.02 24.04
C LEU A 381 -0.09 -31.46 23.79
N LEU A 382 -1.39 -31.66 23.66
CA LEU A 382 -2.03 -32.97 23.48
C LEU A 382 -2.40 -33.26 22.02
N LEU A 383 -2.16 -32.35 21.08
CA LEU A 383 -2.56 -32.51 19.66
C LEU A 383 -2.04 -33.79 19.01
N GLY A 384 -0.84 -34.23 19.38
CA GLY A 384 -0.25 -35.50 18.94
C GLY A 384 -0.75 -36.75 19.69
N SER A 385 -1.61 -36.61 20.70
CA SER A 385 -2.07 -37.77 21.49
C SER A 385 -3.09 -38.65 20.73
N PRO A 386 -3.10 -39.97 20.97
CA PRO A 386 -4.08 -40.85 20.40
C PRO A 386 -5.54 -40.46 20.70
N ALA A 387 -5.79 -39.88 21.88
CA ALA A 387 -7.10 -39.40 22.28
C ALA A 387 -7.61 -38.27 21.39
N VAL A 388 -6.77 -37.33 21.05
CA VAL A 388 -7.09 -36.20 20.14
C VAL A 388 -7.31 -36.70 18.72
N GLN A 389 -6.50 -37.66 18.26
CA GLN A 389 -6.70 -38.29 16.94
C GLN A 389 -8.04 -39.07 16.88
N ALA A 390 -8.41 -39.77 17.94
CA ALA A 390 -9.71 -40.42 18.05
C ALA A 390 -10.86 -39.40 18.02
N LEU A 391 -10.74 -38.25 18.71
CA LEU A 391 -11.74 -37.17 18.68
C LEU A 391 -11.91 -36.61 17.27
N ARG A 392 -10.84 -36.43 16.52
CA ARG A 392 -10.90 -35.99 15.11
C ARG A 392 -11.62 -37.00 14.24
N LEU A 393 -11.30 -38.29 14.40
CA LEU A 393 -11.96 -39.37 13.66
C LEU A 393 -13.45 -39.40 13.96
N VAL A 394 -13.85 -39.35 15.23
CA VAL A 394 -15.24 -39.29 15.67
C VAL A 394 -15.96 -38.09 15.08
N GLY A 395 -15.34 -36.88 15.14
CA GLY A 395 -15.90 -35.66 14.56
C GLY A 395 -16.19 -35.77 13.06
N ARG A 396 -15.34 -36.49 12.32
CA ARG A 396 -15.53 -36.75 10.88
C ARG A 396 -16.68 -37.73 10.58
N GLN A 397 -16.89 -38.73 11.45
CA GLN A 397 -17.91 -39.75 11.25
C GLN A 397 -19.32 -39.34 11.67
N PHE A 398 -19.44 -38.35 12.56
CA PHE A 398 -20.74 -37.90 13.06
C PHE A 398 -21.08 -36.49 12.48
N PRO A 399 -21.95 -36.42 11.44
CA PRO A 399 -22.31 -35.18 10.77
C PRO A 399 -22.86 -34.09 11.70
N VAL A 400 -23.49 -34.46 12.81
CA VAL A 400 -24.03 -33.54 13.82
C VAL A 400 -22.92 -32.74 14.54
N LEU A 401 -21.71 -33.30 14.58
CA LEU A 401 -20.54 -32.69 15.18
C LEU A 401 -19.67 -31.93 14.17
N ARG A 402 -19.97 -32.08 12.89
CA ARG A 402 -19.20 -31.46 11.81
C ARG A 402 -19.58 -30.00 11.68
N VAL A 403 -18.56 -29.17 11.68
CA VAL A 403 -18.69 -27.73 11.48
C VAL A 403 -18.11 -27.39 10.11
N PRO A 404 -18.72 -26.47 9.36
CA PRO A 404 -18.14 -26.00 8.12
C PRO A 404 -16.68 -25.58 8.30
N SER A 405 -15.82 -26.03 7.41
CA SER A 405 -14.37 -25.90 7.51
C SER A 405 -13.74 -25.44 6.19
N VAL A 406 -12.50 -24.99 6.27
CA VAL A 406 -11.62 -24.91 5.11
C VAL A 406 -10.94 -26.26 4.95
N VAL A 407 -11.07 -26.85 3.77
CA VAL A 407 -10.53 -28.17 3.45
C VAL A 407 -9.48 -28.02 2.36
N ASP A 408 -8.26 -28.47 2.65
CA ASP A 408 -7.17 -28.62 1.68
C ASP A 408 -6.96 -30.11 1.44
N ALA A 409 -7.37 -30.59 0.27
CA ALA A 409 -7.35 -32.01 -0.05
C ALA A 409 -5.93 -32.56 -0.27
N TYR A 410 -4.96 -31.70 -0.56
CA TYR A 410 -3.59 -32.07 -0.93
C TYR A 410 -2.55 -31.25 -0.17
N PRO A 411 -2.55 -31.27 1.17
CA PRO A 411 -1.66 -30.43 1.97
C PRO A 411 -0.20 -30.78 1.69
N GLN A 412 0.65 -29.78 1.63
CA GLN A 412 2.08 -29.95 1.41
C GLN A 412 2.80 -30.23 2.73
N VAL A 413 3.61 -31.28 2.76
CA VAL A 413 4.39 -31.68 3.96
C VAL A 413 5.49 -30.69 4.27
N GLN A 414 6.09 -30.10 3.25
CA GLN A 414 7.19 -29.13 3.41
C GLN A 414 6.73 -27.73 2.99
N PRO A 415 7.24 -26.67 3.66
CA PRO A 415 6.94 -25.29 3.26
C PRO A 415 7.60 -24.94 1.93
N PHE A 416 6.90 -24.12 1.15
CA PHE A 416 7.40 -23.54 -0.10
C PHE A 416 8.50 -22.52 0.17
N ASN A 417 8.31 -21.66 1.19
CA ASN A 417 9.28 -20.67 1.59
C ASN A 417 10.32 -21.27 2.55
N LYS A 418 11.41 -21.76 2.00
CA LYS A 418 12.49 -22.38 2.79
C LYS A 418 13.17 -21.42 3.78
N ASN A 419 13.02 -20.12 3.59
CA ASN A 419 13.60 -19.07 4.43
C ASN A 419 12.65 -18.55 5.52
N TRP A 420 11.53 -19.23 5.78
CA TRP A 420 10.54 -18.80 6.76
C TRP A 420 11.11 -18.54 8.16
N SER A 421 12.08 -19.31 8.59
CA SER A 421 12.73 -19.13 9.89
C SER A 421 13.52 -17.82 9.97
N ALA A 422 14.19 -17.44 8.89
CA ALA A 422 14.92 -16.17 8.83
C ALA A 422 13.94 -14.97 8.92
N TRP A 423 12.74 -15.07 8.34
CA TRP A 423 11.69 -14.08 8.52
C TRP A 423 11.23 -13.99 9.98
N ARG A 424 11.01 -15.12 10.63
CA ARG A 424 10.64 -15.19 12.06
C ARG A 424 11.68 -14.47 12.93
N ASP A 425 12.97 -14.75 12.71
CA ASP A 425 14.06 -14.14 13.48
C ASP A 425 14.19 -12.63 13.21
N LYS A 426 13.98 -12.22 11.97
CA LYS A 426 13.95 -10.80 11.61
C LYS A 426 12.86 -10.06 12.39
N PHE A 427 11.62 -10.51 12.31
CA PHE A 427 10.49 -9.83 12.96
C PHE A 427 10.54 -9.87 14.50
N LYS A 428 11.15 -10.90 15.09
CA LYS A 428 11.40 -10.93 16.55
C LYS A 428 12.40 -9.88 17.01
N ARG A 429 13.37 -9.53 16.18
CA ARG A 429 14.36 -8.49 16.50
C ARG A 429 13.84 -7.06 16.29
N GLU A 430 12.87 -6.89 15.44
CA GLU A 430 12.31 -5.59 15.08
C GLU A 430 11.04 -5.22 15.88
N ARG A 431 10.57 -6.11 16.77
CA ARG A 431 9.54 -5.89 17.78
C ARG A 431 10.14 -5.32 19.04
#